data_30f6ba4d0fb2c843134d8903e591c3c7
#
_entry.id   30f6ba4d0fb2c843134d8903e591c3c7
#
_cell.length_a   1.000
_cell.length_b   1.000
_cell.length_c   1.000
_cell.angle_alpha   90.00
_cell.angle_beta   90.00
_cell.angle_gamma   90.00
#
_symmetry.space_group_name_H-M   'P 1'
#
loop_
_entity.id
_entity.type
_entity.pdbx_description
1 polymer ?
#
loop_
_entity_poly.entity_id
_entity_poly.type
_entity_poly.pdbx_seq_one_letter_code
_entity_poly.pdbx_strand_id
1 'polypeptide(L)'
;MSLFVHYLSLPYLIAGIWFTLAVTVLGLAGGLILGLALAAMQLSRFWLLAAFARGYTVIFRGTPLILQMVFAYDALPQIGLKLSAIGAAGLALAANEAPFIAEMLRAGVLGIDRGQVLAGQALGMTPALLMRRIIAPQAIRMMIPAFGNETVSALKNSSLASVISVPELTLRSTQLASSTFDFFSIFFASGLIYLVLTTAVSLIQLFGERALDLDRAATENRWVRLLPWYRAPSLLEPVDAAPMAAAARSGDAVRYLASAREAKISRADRTKRSATLTRNEVAVDVSGLYKAYVSQPVLAGVDLTVRLGEVVALLGPSGSGKSTLLRCINHLEGWDAGIVKVGGRRMGFRGDGRPLSPRAIAEERASVGVGMVFQQFNLFGHLTALENVAGPLRWVHGVSRTEADRRARELLERVGLGERADALPRHLSGGQQQRVAIARAIAPNPSVLLLDEPTSALDPELVNEVLEVIRRLAVEDGLTMIISTHQLRFADEVADRVVFLSGGSIIEEGPAHEVLTNPRNPITARFLSVMEADKPTVAPA
;
A
#
# COMPACT_ATOMS: atom_id res chain seq x y z
N MET A 1 35.06 -42.72 -15.92
CA MET A 1 34.04 -42.54 -14.84
C MET A 1 34.64 -42.51 -13.45
N SER A 2 35.60 -43.38 -13.12
CA SER A 2 36.32 -43.40 -11.81
C SER A 2 37.07 -42.11 -11.48
N LEU A 3 37.80 -41.53 -12.44
CA LEU A 3 38.53 -40.26 -12.30
C LEU A 3 37.62 -39.05 -11.98
N PHE A 4 36.49 -38.96 -12.64
CA PHE A 4 35.52 -37.91 -12.41
C PHE A 4 34.93 -37.93 -10.98
N VAL A 5 34.53 -39.12 -10.50
CA VAL A 5 34.05 -39.29 -9.11
C VAL A 5 35.13 -38.95 -8.10
N HIS A 6 36.41 -39.30 -8.43
CA HIS A 6 37.53 -38.94 -7.62
C HIS A 6 37.69 -37.41 -7.45
N TYR A 7 37.56 -36.64 -8.56
CA TYR A 7 37.69 -35.17 -8.49
C TYR A 7 36.53 -34.52 -7.72
N LEU A 8 35.31 -35.04 -7.82
CA LEU A 8 34.18 -34.56 -7.03
C LEU A 8 34.36 -34.68 -5.51
N SER A 9 35.08 -35.73 -5.08
CA SER A 9 35.34 -35.99 -3.66
C SER A 9 36.68 -35.44 -3.17
N LEU A 10 37.44 -34.75 -4.03
CA LEU A 10 38.78 -34.30 -3.69
C LEU A 10 38.74 -33.14 -2.67
N PRO A 11 39.33 -33.29 -1.47
CA PRO A 11 39.28 -32.25 -0.42
C PRO A 11 39.81 -30.89 -0.90
N TYR A 12 40.74 -30.90 -1.87
CA TYR A 12 41.29 -29.68 -2.45
C TYR A 12 40.25 -28.84 -3.19
N LEU A 13 39.40 -29.46 -4.00
CA LEU A 13 38.31 -28.76 -4.70
C LEU A 13 37.20 -28.38 -3.73
N ILE A 14 36.80 -29.28 -2.81
CA ILE A 14 35.79 -29.02 -1.80
C ILE A 14 36.17 -27.82 -0.93
N ALA A 15 37.45 -27.68 -0.55
CA ALA A 15 37.90 -26.50 0.19
C ALA A 15 37.74 -25.18 -0.59
N GLY A 16 37.69 -25.21 -1.94
CA GLY A 16 37.41 -24.07 -2.79
C GLY A 16 35.99 -23.52 -2.59
N ILE A 17 35.01 -24.38 -2.26
CA ILE A 17 33.61 -24.00 -1.99
C ILE A 17 33.54 -22.97 -0.87
N TRP A 18 34.32 -23.13 0.19
CA TRP A 18 34.35 -22.18 1.30
C TRP A 18 34.73 -20.76 0.84
N PHE A 19 35.72 -20.62 0.00
CA PHE A 19 36.19 -19.32 -0.52
C PHE A 19 35.16 -18.73 -1.49
N THR A 20 34.57 -19.55 -2.36
CA THR A 20 33.46 -19.17 -3.24
C THR A 20 32.29 -18.59 -2.43
N LEU A 21 31.84 -19.29 -1.39
CA LEU A 21 30.77 -18.85 -0.51
C LEU A 21 31.15 -17.62 0.30
N ALA A 22 32.39 -17.54 0.82
CA ALA A 22 32.87 -16.39 1.59
C ALA A 22 32.83 -15.10 0.75
N VAL A 23 33.35 -15.13 -0.49
CA VAL A 23 33.34 -13.99 -1.42
C VAL A 23 31.87 -13.61 -1.73
N THR A 24 31.03 -14.60 -2.01
CA THR A 24 29.58 -14.37 -2.32
C THR A 24 28.88 -13.71 -1.14
N VAL A 25 29.04 -14.22 0.07
CA VAL A 25 28.40 -13.66 1.27
C VAL A 25 28.90 -12.25 1.57
N LEU A 26 30.21 -12.01 1.48
CA LEU A 26 30.77 -10.67 1.65
C LEU A 26 30.26 -9.69 0.60
N GLY A 27 30.20 -10.13 -0.66
CA GLY A 27 29.66 -9.34 -1.77
C GLY A 27 28.19 -8.98 -1.57
N LEU A 28 27.35 -9.95 -1.26
CA LEU A 28 25.92 -9.72 -1.06
C LEU A 28 25.63 -8.91 0.22
N ALA A 29 26.29 -9.19 1.33
CA ALA A 29 26.09 -8.43 2.57
C ALA A 29 26.54 -6.98 2.42
N GLY A 30 27.72 -6.75 1.85
CA GLY A 30 28.21 -5.40 1.53
C GLY A 30 27.34 -4.71 0.49
N GLY A 31 26.94 -5.44 -0.57
CA GLY A 31 26.02 -4.97 -1.59
C GLY A 31 24.64 -4.56 -1.03
N LEU A 32 24.12 -5.30 -0.05
CA LEU A 32 22.87 -4.95 0.62
C LEU A 32 22.99 -3.65 1.43
N ILE A 33 24.08 -3.49 2.18
CA ILE A 33 24.33 -2.26 2.97
C ILE A 33 24.49 -1.05 2.03
N LEU A 34 25.34 -1.16 1.02
CA LEU A 34 25.54 -0.09 0.03
C LEU A 34 24.27 0.16 -0.80
N GLY A 35 23.58 -0.90 -1.20
CA GLY A 35 22.34 -0.83 -1.96
C GLY A 35 21.21 -0.14 -1.19
N LEU A 36 21.06 -0.40 0.11
CA LEU A 36 20.12 0.33 0.97
C LEU A 36 20.47 1.82 1.03
N ALA A 37 21.75 2.16 1.17
CA ALA A 37 22.19 3.56 1.18
C ALA A 37 21.89 4.24 -0.17
N LEU A 38 22.22 3.59 -1.29
CA LEU A 38 21.97 4.10 -2.64
C LEU A 38 20.47 4.26 -2.91
N ALA A 39 19.64 3.29 -2.52
CA ALA A 39 18.19 3.37 -2.65
C ALA A 39 17.61 4.55 -1.85
N ALA A 40 18.06 4.73 -0.60
CA ALA A 40 17.66 5.86 0.22
C ALA A 40 18.07 7.20 -0.39
N MET A 41 19.28 7.28 -0.98
CA MET A 41 19.75 8.48 -1.69
C MET A 41 18.96 8.75 -2.96
N GLN A 42 18.62 7.73 -3.74
CA GLN A 42 17.80 7.85 -4.96
C GLN A 42 16.36 8.29 -4.68
N LEU A 43 15.79 7.88 -3.54
CA LEU A 43 14.45 8.27 -3.08
C LEU A 43 14.45 9.60 -2.31
N SER A 44 15.63 10.21 -2.08
CA SER A 44 15.75 11.46 -1.35
C SER A 44 15.26 12.65 -2.20
N ARG A 45 14.66 13.65 -1.52
CA ARG A 45 14.32 14.96 -2.11
C ARG A 45 15.55 15.81 -2.47
N PHE A 46 16.73 15.48 -1.94
CA PHE A 46 17.95 16.20 -2.22
C PHE A 46 18.56 15.72 -3.53
N TRP A 47 18.50 16.59 -4.56
CA TRP A 47 18.94 16.25 -5.92
C TRP A 47 20.41 15.83 -6.02
N LEU A 48 21.28 16.41 -5.19
CA LEU A 48 22.70 16.06 -5.14
C LEU A 48 22.94 14.61 -4.71
N LEU A 49 22.22 14.14 -3.68
CA LEU A 49 22.29 12.75 -3.23
C LEU A 49 21.78 11.79 -4.31
N ALA A 50 20.66 12.14 -4.93
CA ALA A 50 20.10 11.35 -6.03
C ALA A 50 21.02 11.34 -7.27
N ALA A 51 21.70 12.45 -7.57
CA ALA A 51 22.67 12.54 -8.65
C ALA A 51 23.91 11.69 -8.38
N PHE A 52 24.44 11.75 -7.15
CA PHE A 52 25.57 10.92 -6.74
C PHE A 52 25.24 9.42 -6.87
N ALA A 53 24.10 8.99 -6.33
CA ALA A 53 23.68 7.59 -6.41
C ALA A 53 23.46 7.12 -7.85
N ARG A 54 22.96 7.98 -8.73
CA ARG A 54 22.87 7.69 -10.18
C ARG A 54 24.23 7.58 -10.83
N GLY A 55 25.16 8.51 -10.53
CA GLY A 55 26.54 8.46 -11.01
C GLY A 55 27.25 7.17 -10.60
N TYR A 56 27.12 6.79 -9.32
CA TYR A 56 27.61 5.51 -8.81
C TYR A 56 27.06 4.32 -9.62
N THR A 57 25.75 4.29 -9.82
CA THR A 57 25.08 3.23 -10.60
C THR A 57 25.64 3.13 -12.02
N VAL A 58 25.83 4.26 -12.71
CA VAL A 58 26.38 4.29 -14.08
C VAL A 58 27.79 3.71 -14.10
N ILE A 59 28.66 4.10 -13.15
CA ILE A 59 30.05 3.65 -13.10
C ILE A 59 30.13 2.15 -12.85
N PHE A 60 29.49 1.66 -11.78
CA PHE A 60 29.65 0.27 -11.35
C PHE A 60 28.88 -0.73 -12.21
N ARG A 61 27.79 -0.32 -12.88
CA ARG A 61 27.13 -1.16 -13.91
C ARG A 61 27.79 -1.08 -15.28
N GLY A 62 28.49 0.01 -15.57
CA GLY A 62 29.17 0.23 -16.83
C GLY A 62 30.58 -0.34 -16.93
N THR A 63 31.17 -0.77 -15.81
CA THR A 63 32.51 -1.33 -15.76
C THR A 63 32.48 -2.83 -15.47
N PRO A 64 33.33 -3.65 -16.14
CA PRO A 64 33.42 -5.09 -15.87
C PRO A 64 33.87 -5.39 -14.44
N LEU A 65 33.20 -6.33 -13.78
CA LEU A 65 33.52 -6.72 -12.39
C LEU A 65 34.98 -7.18 -12.22
N ILE A 66 35.53 -7.87 -13.21
CA ILE A 66 36.91 -8.31 -13.19
C ILE A 66 37.88 -7.13 -13.02
N LEU A 67 37.64 -6.01 -13.72
CA LEU A 67 38.49 -4.81 -13.60
C LEU A 67 38.31 -4.15 -12.22
N GLN A 68 37.08 -4.17 -11.66
CA GLN A 68 36.84 -3.67 -10.31
C GLN A 68 37.60 -4.50 -9.27
N MET A 69 37.67 -5.84 -9.42
CA MET A 69 38.43 -6.73 -8.54
C MET A 69 39.92 -6.46 -8.61
N VAL A 70 40.49 -6.36 -9.82
CA VAL A 70 41.89 -6.00 -10.03
C VAL A 70 42.21 -4.64 -9.45
N PHE A 71 41.34 -3.64 -9.68
CA PHE A 71 41.53 -2.31 -9.11
C PHE A 71 41.54 -2.34 -7.57
N ALA A 72 40.60 -3.08 -6.96
CA ALA A 72 40.51 -3.19 -5.51
C ALA A 72 41.72 -3.89 -4.89
N TYR A 73 42.33 -4.83 -5.61
CA TYR A 73 43.48 -5.59 -5.12
C TYR A 73 44.83 -4.91 -5.39
N ASP A 74 45.05 -4.36 -6.59
CA ASP A 74 46.35 -3.83 -7.04
C ASP A 74 46.46 -2.31 -6.92
N ALA A 75 45.36 -1.54 -7.10
CA ALA A 75 45.42 -0.08 -7.08
C ALA A 75 45.18 0.52 -5.69
N LEU A 76 44.26 -0.01 -4.88
CA LEU A 76 43.99 0.51 -3.52
C LEU A 76 45.22 0.50 -2.60
N PRO A 77 46.13 -0.50 -2.65
CA PRO A 77 47.35 -0.47 -1.87
C PRO A 77 48.24 0.74 -2.15
N GLN A 78 48.23 1.30 -3.37
CA GLN A 78 49.01 2.48 -3.74
C GLN A 78 48.61 3.74 -2.97
N ILE A 79 47.32 3.78 -2.51
CA ILE A 79 46.81 4.87 -1.65
C ILE A 79 46.76 4.46 -0.17
N GLY A 80 47.46 3.36 0.20
CA GLY A 80 47.60 2.90 1.59
C GLY A 80 46.53 1.91 2.07
N LEU A 81 45.52 1.57 1.25
CA LEU A 81 44.46 0.63 1.60
C LEU A 81 44.79 -0.79 1.17
N LYS A 82 45.50 -1.53 2.02
CA LYS A 82 45.89 -2.94 1.76
C LYS A 82 44.77 -3.89 2.21
N LEU A 83 44.14 -4.56 1.25
CA LEU A 83 43.14 -5.59 1.50
C LEU A 83 43.70 -6.99 1.23
N SER A 84 43.18 -7.99 1.95
CA SER A 84 43.43 -9.39 1.54
C SER A 84 42.71 -9.67 0.21
N ALA A 85 43.14 -10.66 -0.54
CA ALA A 85 42.51 -11.04 -1.80
C ALA A 85 41.01 -11.29 -1.66
N ILE A 86 40.59 -11.99 -0.59
CA ILE A 86 39.15 -12.21 -0.27
C ILE A 86 38.44 -10.89 0.05
N GLY A 87 39.07 -10.01 0.81
CA GLY A 87 38.52 -8.70 1.15
C GLY A 87 38.35 -7.81 -0.08
N ALA A 88 39.33 -7.78 -0.99
CA ALA A 88 39.27 -7.04 -2.25
C ALA A 88 38.19 -7.61 -3.18
N ALA A 89 38.10 -8.95 -3.31
CA ALA A 89 37.04 -9.61 -4.09
C ALA A 89 35.66 -9.30 -3.52
N GLY A 90 35.49 -9.43 -2.19
CA GLY A 90 34.21 -9.13 -1.52
C GLY A 90 33.82 -7.67 -1.66
N LEU A 91 34.75 -6.72 -1.53
CA LEU A 91 34.51 -5.29 -1.70
C LEU A 91 34.08 -4.95 -3.14
N ALA A 92 34.81 -5.48 -4.14
CA ALA A 92 34.51 -5.25 -5.55
C ALA A 92 33.13 -5.83 -5.93
N LEU A 93 32.88 -7.07 -5.48
CA LEU A 93 31.54 -7.70 -5.68
C LEU A 93 30.44 -6.90 -4.98
N ALA A 94 30.65 -6.45 -3.73
CA ALA A 94 29.69 -5.62 -3.02
C ALA A 94 29.39 -4.30 -3.74
N ALA A 95 30.43 -3.63 -4.25
CA ALA A 95 30.29 -2.39 -5.00
C ALA A 95 29.55 -2.61 -6.33
N ASN A 96 29.76 -3.75 -6.98
CA ASN A 96 29.08 -4.14 -8.23
C ASN A 96 27.62 -4.53 -8.00
N GLU A 97 27.31 -5.27 -6.93
CA GLU A 97 25.94 -5.72 -6.60
C GLU A 97 25.06 -4.58 -6.05
N ALA A 98 25.66 -3.58 -5.39
CA ALA A 98 24.93 -2.48 -4.75
C ALA A 98 23.93 -1.74 -5.67
N PRO A 99 24.22 -1.38 -6.92
CA PRO A 99 23.26 -0.79 -7.86
C PRO A 99 22.07 -1.68 -8.17
N PHE A 100 22.27 -2.99 -8.32
CA PHE A 100 21.20 -3.95 -8.62
C PHE A 100 20.27 -4.10 -7.43
N ILE A 101 20.85 -4.24 -6.24
CA ILE A 101 20.08 -4.30 -4.98
C ILE A 101 19.33 -2.98 -4.73
N ALA A 102 19.97 -1.81 -4.99
CA ALA A 102 19.30 -0.51 -4.86
C ALA A 102 18.10 -0.38 -5.79
N GLU A 103 18.22 -0.86 -7.03
CA GLU A 103 17.11 -0.86 -8.00
C GLU A 103 15.97 -1.79 -7.56
N MET A 104 16.27 -3.00 -7.08
CA MET A 104 15.27 -3.91 -6.52
C MET A 104 14.54 -3.30 -5.33
N LEU A 105 15.26 -2.67 -4.39
CA LEU A 105 14.67 -1.98 -3.24
C LEU A 105 13.76 -0.83 -3.68
N ARG A 106 14.23 -0.01 -4.61
CA ARG A 106 13.46 1.11 -5.15
C ARG A 106 12.21 0.61 -5.88
N ALA A 107 12.32 -0.41 -6.72
CA ALA A 107 11.20 -1.00 -7.44
C ALA A 107 10.17 -1.62 -6.47
N GLY A 108 10.63 -2.34 -5.44
CA GLY A 108 9.76 -2.90 -4.42
C GLY A 108 8.96 -1.84 -3.65
N VAL A 109 9.60 -0.71 -3.29
CA VAL A 109 8.92 0.39 -2.61
C VAL A 109 7.93 1.11 -3.53
N LEU A 110 8.33 1.39 -4.78
CA LEU A 110 7.49 2.11 -5.76
C LEU A 110 6.38 1.24 -6.35
N GLY A 111 6.53 -0.08 -6.29
CA GLY A 111 5.52 -1.05 -6.75
C GLY A 111 4.31 -1.19 -5.82
N ILE A 112 4.35 -0.61 -4.62
CA ILE A 112 3.20 -0.60 -3.73
C ILE A 112 2.15 0.38 -4.23
N ASP A 113 0.90 -0.07 -4.25
CA ASP A 113 -0.24 0.74 -4.67
C ASP A 113 -0.31 2.06 -3.89
N ARG A 114 -0.34 3.17 -4.63
CA ARG A 114 -0.44 4.53 -4.08
C ARG A 114 -1.70 4.72 -3.24
N GLY A 115 -2.78 4.02 -3.56
CA GLY A 115 -4.00 4.04 -2.80
C GLY A 115 -3.80 3.56 -1.35
N GLN A 116 -3.00 2.52 -1.13
CA GLN A 116 -2.67 2.07 0.22
C GLN A 116 -1.84 3.10 0.99
N VAL A 117 -0.93 3.81 0.30
CA VAL A 117 -0.16 4.90 0.91
C VAL A 117 -1.08 6.04 1.33
N LEU A 118 -2.00 6.45 0.45
CA LEU A 118 -3.01 7.49 0.75
C LEU A 118 -3.93 7.07 1.90
N ALA A 119 -4.37 5.81 1.93
CA ALA A 119 -5.20 5.30 3.02
C ALA A 119 -4.46 5.34 4.37
N GLY A 120 -3.20 4.93 4.41
CA GLY A 120 -2.39 5.03 5.61
C GLY A 120 -2.17 6.47 6.06
N GLN A 121 -1.95 7.40 5.12
CA GLN A 121 -1.85 8.82 5.41
C GLN A 121 -3.17 9.40 5.95
N ALA A 122 -4.31 9.02 5.37
CA ALA A 122 -5.63 9.44 5.81
C ALA A 122 -5.93 9.01 7.25
N LEU A 123 -5.42 7.85 7.65
CA LEU A 123 -5.52 7.31 9.00
C LEU A 123 -4.52 7.93 10.00
N GLY A 124 -3.73 8.94 9.59
CA GLY A 124 -2.77 9.60 10.45
C GLY A 124 -1.46 8.83 10.67
N MET A 125 -1.13 7.86 9.82
CA MET A 125 0.15 7.15 9.91
C MET A 125 1.32 8.07 9.54
N THR A 126 2.33 8.14 10.41
CA THR A 126 3.56 8.86 10.10
C THR A 126 4.34 8.16 8.97
N PRO A 127 5.21 8.87 8.21
CA PRO A 127 5.98 8.27 7.13
C PRO A 127 6.77 7.03 7.54
N ALA A 128 7.37 7.04 8.74
CA ALA A 128 8.11 5.91 9.29
C ALA A 128 7.20 4.72 9.62
N LEU A 129 6.01 5.00 10.17
CA LEU A 129 5.01 3.97 10.49
C LEU A 129 4.45 3.34 9.22
N LEU A 130 4.15 4.17 8.21
CA LEU A 130 3.69 3.74 6.89
C LEU A 130 4.73 2.83 6.20
N MET A 131 6.00 3.26 6.21
CA MET A 131 7.09 2.44 5.69
C MET A 131 7.17 1.10 6.40
N ARG A 132 7.19 1.10 7.75
CA ARG A 132 7.39 -0.11 8.55
C ARG A 132 6.21 -1.09 8.50
N ARG A 133 4.97 -0.59 8.45
CA ARG A 133 3.75 -1.43 8.60
C ARG A 133 3.06 -1.76 7.29
N ILE A 134 3.18 -0.89 6.29
CA ILE A 134 2.46 -1.05 5.03
C ILE A 134 3.41 -1.35 3.87
N ILE A 135 4.43 -0.50 3.67
CA ILE A 135 5.28 -0.58 2.48
C ILE A 135 6.29 -1.71 2.60
N ALA A 136 7.15 -1.69 3.63
CA ALA A 136 8.26 -2.64 3.73
C ALA A 136 7.82 -4.12 3.76
N PRO A 137 6.75 -4.55 4.48
CA PRO A 137 6.34 -5.94 4.48
C PRO A 137 5.91 -6.45 3.10
N GLN A 138 5.32 -5.60 2.28
CA GLN A 138 4.91 -5.94 0.92
C GLN A 138 6.09 -5.88 -0.04
N ALA A 139 6.91 -4.81 0.04
CA ALA A 139 8.10 -4.64 -0.79
C ALA A 139 9.08 -5.81 -0.64
N ILE A 140 9.36 -6.24 0.60
CA ILE A 140 10.26 -7.38 0.85
C ILE A 140 9.78 -8.64 0.13
N ARG A 141 8.48 -8.95 0.20
CA ARG A 141 7.91 -10.12 -0.49
C ARG A 141 8.09 -10.07 -2.00
N MET A 142 7.85 -8.89 -2.59
CA MET A 142 8.01 -8.69 -4.03
C MET A 142 9.45 -8.80 -4.49
N MET A 143 10.43 -8.56 -3.59
CA MET A 143 11.85 -8.56 -3.92
C MET A 143 12.51 -9.93 -3.81
N ILE A 144 11.93 -10.89 -3.08
CA ILE A 144 12.54 -12.20 -2.83
C ILE A 144 12.95 -12.91 -4.12
N PRO A 145 12.11 -13.02 -5.18
CA PRO A 145 12.48 -13.66 -6.41
C PRO A 145 13.69 -12.99 -7.09
N ALA A 146 13.70 -11.66 -7.13
CA ALA A 146 14.80 -10.89 -7.71
C ALA A 146 16.10 -11.05 -6.92
N PHE A 147 16.01 -11.02 -5.58
CA PHE A 147 17.16 -11.20 -4.70
C PHE A 147 17.75 -12.63 -4.78
N GLY A 148 16.90 -13.64 -4.95
CA GLY A 148 17.35 -15.02 -5.20
C GLY A 148 18.14 -15.14 -6.51
N ASN A 149 17.64 -14.56 -7.59
CA ASN A 149 18.33 -14.54 -8.88
C ASN A 149 19.68 -13.80 -8.80
N GLU A 150 19.74 -12.68 -8.07
CA GLU A 150 20.98 -11.94 -7.85
C GLU A 150 21.98 -12.74 -7.01
N THR A 151 21.50 -13.50 -6.02
CA THR A 151 22.36 -14.40 -5.23
C THR A 151 23.01 -15.48 -6.10
N VAL A 152 22.26 -16.07 -7.04
CA VAL A 152 22.80 -17.03 -8.01
C VAL A 152 23.82 -16.35 -8.95
N SER A 153 23.57 -15.11 -9.36
CA SER A 153 24.48 -14.32 -10.18
C SER A 153 25.79 -14.02 -9.44
N ALA A 154 25.69 -13.50 -8.22
CA ALA A 154 26.84 -13.20 -7.35
C ALA A 154 27.68 -14.44 -7.06
N LEU A 155 27.03 -15.62 -6.85
CA LEU A 155 27.72 -16.89 -6.65
C LEU A 155 28.56 -17.28 -7.89
N LYS A 156 28.01 -17.09 -9.09
CA LYS A 156 28.77 -17.34 -10.33
C LYS A 156 29.89 -16.30 -10.53
N ASN A 157 29.59 -15.04 -10.26
CA ASN A 157 30.54 -13.92 -10.39
C ASN A 157 31.71 -14.02 -9.41
N SER A 158 31.57 -14.74 -8.28
CA SER A 158 32.66 -14.99 -7.34
C SER A 158 33.82 -15.75 -7.97
N SER A 159 33.60 -16.51 -9.06
CA SER A 159 34.64 -17.19 -9.83
C SER A 159 35.68 -16.24 -10.43
N LEU A 160 35.31 -14.97 -10.69
CA LEU A 160 36.22 -13.94 -11.20
C LEU A 160 37.32 -13.56 -10.18
N ALA A 161 37.11 -13.88 -8.90
CA ALA A 161 38.10 -13.66 -7.85
C ALA A 161 39.39 -14.54 -8.03
N SER A 162 39.34 -15.56 -8.89
CA SER A 162 40.49 -16.34 -9.32
C SER A 162 41.61 -15.46 -9.90
N VAL A 163 41.26 -14.38 -10.60
CA VAL A 163 42.19 -13.45 -11.23
C VAL A 163 43.10 -12.72 -10.22
N ILE A 164 42.57 -12.45 -9.03
CA ILE A 164 43.33 -11.82 -7.93
C ILE A 164 43.80 -12.85 -6.89
N SER A 165 44.00 -14.08 -7.32
CA SER A 165 44.58 -15.18 -6.55
C SER A 165 43.77 -15.63 -5.32
N VAL A 166 42.45 -15.42 -5.31
CA VAL A 166 41.56 -16.04 -4.30
C VAL A 166 41.46 -17.54 -4.59
N PRO A 167 41.80 -18.44 -3.64
CA PRO A 167 41.82 -19.89 -3.86
C PRO A 167 40.39 -20.48 -3.83
N GLU A 168 39.47 -19.86 -4.59
CA GLU A 168 38.12 -20.32 -4.79
C GLU A 168 38.06 -21.50 -5.78
N LEU A 169 36.87 -22.04 -6.06
CA LEU A 169 36.74 -23.28 -6.82
C LEU A 169 37.38 -23.21 -8.21
N THR A 170 37.26 -22.11 -8.95
CA THR A 170 37.79 -21.97 -10.31
C THR A 170 39.33 -21.91 -10.32
N LEU A 171 39.94 -21.13 -9.40
CA LEU A 171 41.41 -21.10 -9.30
C LEU A 171 41.98 -22.47 -8.98
N ARG A 172 41.37 -23.16 -7.98
CA ARG A 172 41.82 -24.52 -7.60
C ARG A 172 41.64 -25.51 -8.73
N SER A 173 40.56 -25.39 -9.50
CA SER A 173 40.36 -26.22 -10.69
C SER A 173 41.42 -25.98 -11.76
N THR A 174 41.74 -24.72 -12.01
CA THR A 174 42.79 -24.34 -12.96
C THR A 174 44.16 -24.86 -12.53
N GLN A 175 44.53 -24.72 -11.26
CA GLN A 175 45.80 -25.21 -10.72
C GLN A 175 45.91 -26.74 -10.80
N LEU A 176 44.82 -27.45 -10.43
CA LEU A 176 44.80 -28.91 -10.51
C LEU A 176 44.86 -29.39 -11.96
N ALA A 177 44.09 -28.77 -12.86
CA ALA A 177 44.07 -29.10 -14.28
C ALA A 177 45.44 -28.88 -14.93
N SER A 178 46.14 -27.80 -14.57
CA SER A 178 47.49 -27.51 -15.06
C SER A 178 48.53 -28.50 -14.54
N SER A 179 48.38 -29.07 -13.34
CA SER A 179 49.29 -30.06 -12.76
C SER A 179 49.06 -31.48 -13.26
N THR A 180 47.80 -31.83 -13.60
CA THR A 180 47.42 -33.19 -14.03
C THR A 180 47.20 -33.32 -15.53
N PHE A 181 47.09 -32.20 -16.25
CA PHE A 181 46.72 -32.10 -17.67
C PHE A 181 45.35 -32.69 -18.01
N ASP A 182 44.47 -32.95 -16.98
CA ASP A 182 43.08 -33.43 -17.16
C ASP A 182 42.07 -32.27 -17.01
N PHE A 183 42.07 -31.37 -17.98
CA PHE A 183 41.20 -30.20 -17.98
C PHE A 183 39.71 -30.57 -18.04
N PHE A 184 39.34 -31.54 -18.87
CA PHE A 184 37.96 -31.87 -19.08
C PHE A 184 37.27 -32.39 -17.81
N SER A 185 37.85 -33.43 -17.18
CA SER A 185 37.24 -34.05 -16.00
C SER A 185 37.15 -33.11 -14.81
N ILE A 186 38.19 -32.27 -14.60
CA ILE A 186 38.26 -31.32 -13.48
C ILE A 186 37.28 -30.17 -13.64
N PHE A 187 37.26 -29.53 -14.82
CA PHE A 187 36.28 -28.45 -15.04
C PHE A 187 34.84 -28.94 -15.08
N PHE A 188 34.60 -30.17 -15.59
CA PHE A 188 33.31 -30.78 -15.52
C PHE A 188 32.87 -31.06 -14.07
N ALA A 189 33.74 -31.58 -13.22
CA ALA A 189 33.49 -31.77 -11.80
C ALA A 189 33.20 -30.44 -11.09
N SER A 190 34.01 -29.40 -11.37
CA SER A 190 33.79 -28.07 -10.80
C SER A 190 32.48 -27.43 -11.27
N GLY A 191 32.14 -27.60 -12.54
CA GLY A 191 30.83 -27.15 -13.08
C GLY A 191 29.66 -27.82 -12.37
N LEU A 192 29.79 -29.13 -12.07
CA LEU A 192 28.75 -29.82 -11.30
C LEU A 192 28.66 -29.32 -9.86
N ILE A 193 29.78 -29.00 -9.21
CA ILE A 193 29.81 -28.40 -7.88
C ILE A 193 29.08 -27.02 -7.91
N TYR A 194 29.38 -26.15 -8.88
CA TYR A 194 28.66 -24.89 -9.07
C TYR A 194 27.15 -25.10 -9.30
N LEU A 195 26.78 -26.12 -10.10
CA LEU A 195 25.39 -26.46 -10.33
C LEU A 195 24.67 -26.87 -9.02
N VAL A 196 25.34 -27.69 -8.18
CA VAL A 196 24.80 -28.07 -6.87
C VAL A 196 24.64 -26.83 -5.96
N LEU A 197 25.60 -25.93 -5.90
CA LEU A 197 25.55 -24.70 -5.10
C LEU A 197 24.43 -23.76 -5.58
N THR A 198 24.34 -23.53 -6.89
CA THR A 198 23.29 -22.65 -7.45
C THR A 198 21.91 -23.27 -7.28
N THR A 199 21.78 -24.60 -7.42
CA THR A 199 20.52 -25.31 -7.15
C THR A 199 20.12 -25.19 -5.68
N ALA A 200 21.06 -25.33 -4.75
CA ALA A 200 20.78 -25.14 -3.32
C ALA A 200 20.27 -23.71 -3.02
N VAL A 201 20.89 -22.69 -3.60
CA VAL A 201 20.41 -21.29 -3.49
C VAL A 201 19.00 -21.16 -4.07
N SER A 202 18.73 -21.72 -5.25
CA SER A 202 17.40 -21.68 -5.88
C SER A 202 16.34 -22.41 -5.05
N LEU A 203 16.69 -23.52 -4.40
CA LEU A 203 15.77 -24.23 -3.49
C LEU A 203 15.46 -23.39 -2.24
N ILE A 204 16.48 -22.71 -1.66
CA ILE A 204 16.28 -21.77 -0.54
C ILE A 204 15.37 -20.62 -0.97
N GLN A 205 15.59 -20.08 -2.17
CA GLN A 205 14.71 -19.04 -2.74
C GLN A 205 13.26 -19.52 -2.86
N LEU A 206 13.03 -20.68 -3.50
CA LEU A 206 11.68 -21.27 -3.64
C LEU A 206 11.02 -21.52 -2.29
N PHE A 207 11.80 -21.95 -1.29
CA PHE A 207 11.30 -22.11 0.06
C PHE A 207 10.91 -20.76 0.68
N GLY A 208 11.74 -19.73 0.51
CA GLY A 208 11.44 -18.37 0.98
C GLY A 208 10.19 -17.78 0.31
N GLU A 209 10.04 -17.94 -1.01
CA GLU A 209 8.86 -17.53 -1.74
C GLU A 209 7.59 -18.23 -1.21
N ARG A 210 7.67 -19.55 -1.05
CA ARG A 210 6.56 -20.36 -0.50
C ARG A 210 6.21 -19.98 0.93
N ALA A 211 7.21 -19.67 1.77
CA ALA A 211 7.02 -19.31 3.16
C ALA A 211 6.34 -17.96 3.33
N LEU A 212 6.55 -17.03 2.39
CA LEU A 212 6.01 -15.67 2.43
C LEU A 212 4.79 -15.48 1.52
N ASP A 213 4.36 -16.54 0.82
CA ASP A 213 3.13 -16.55 0.04
C ASP A 213 1.91 -16.52 0.97
N LEU A 214 1.12 -15.46 0.83
CA LEU A 214 -0.11 -15.27 1.61
C LEU A 214 -1.28 -16.14 1.10
N ASP A 215 -1.17 -16.69 -0.12
CA ASP A 215 -2.25 -17.48 -0.73
C ASP A 215 -2.24 -18.95 -0.27
N ARG A 216 -1.12 -19.43 0.23
CA ARG A 216 -1.07 -20.78 0.77
C ARG A 216 -1.77 -20.83 2.12
N ALA A 217 -2.82 -21.61 2.17
CA ALA A 217 -3.53 -21.89 3.38
C ALA A 217 -2.54 -22.25 4.50
N ALA A 218 -2.70 -21.64 5.66
CA ALA A 218 -1.83 -21.78 6.82
C ALA A 218 -1.68 -23.23 7.33
N THR A 219 -2.37 -24.19 6.73
CA THR A 219 -2.34 -25.64 7.05
C THR A 219 -1.03 -26.31 6.68
N GLU A 220 -0.31 -25.85 5.66
CA GLU A 220 0.88 -26.58 5.19
C GLU A 220 2.22 -26.13 5.75
N ASN A 221 2.32 -24.94 6.35
CA ASN A 221 3.63 -24.36 6.71
C ASN A 221 3.90 -24.30 8.23
N ARG A 222 4.30 -25.46 8.85
CA ARG A 222 4.79 -25.52 10.25
C ARG A 222 5.97 -24.57 10.52
N TRP A 223 6.79 -24.27 9.53
CA TRP A 223 8.02 -23.47 9.64
C TRP A 223 7.77 -21.96 9.69
N VAL A 224 6.69 -21.47 9.09
CA VAL A 224 6.33 -20.05 9.07
C VAL A 224 5.91 -19.55 10.46
N ARG A 225 5.48 -20.45 11.33
CA ARG A 225 5.14 -20.13 12.74
C ARG A 225 6.35 -19.68 13.57
N LEU A 226 7.56 -19.90 13.11
CA LEU A 226 8.80 -19.50 13.78
C LEU A 226 9.23 -18.06 13.51
N LEU A 227 8.59 -17.37 12.55
CA LEU A 227 8.91 -15.97 12.26
C LEU A 227 8.17 -15.04 13.22
N PRO A 228 8.87 -14.20 14.03
CA PRO A 228 8.25 -13.39 15.09
C PRO A 228 7.21 -12.38 14.62
N TRP A 229 7.19 -12.05 13.31
CA TRP A 229 6.26 -11.12 12.68
C TRP A 229 5.14 -11.79 11.87
N TYR A 230 5.19 -13.13 11.73
CA TYR A 230 4.17 -13.88 10.98
C TYR A 230 3.14 -14.48 11.93
N ARG A 231 1.88 -14.14 11.75
CA ARG A 231 0.74 -14.89 12.28
C ARG A 231 -0.01 -15.50 11.11
N ALA A 232 -0.16 -16.82 11.16
CA ALA A 232 -1.06 -17.51 10.27
C ALA A 232 -2.50 -16.98 10.48
N PRO A 233 -3.22 -16.63 9.42
CA PRO A 233 -4.66 -16.46 9.48
C PRO A 233 -5.27 -17.77 9.99
N SER A 234 -6.27 -17.69 10.86
CA SER A 234 -7.03 -18.88 11.27
C SER A 234 -7.71 -19.43 10.03
N LEU A 235 -7.56 -20.74 9.84
CA LEU A 235 -8.10 -21.43 8.67
C LEU A 235 -9.63 -21.41 8.72
N LEU A 236 -10.21 -20.75 7.76
CA LEU A 236 -11.47 -21.19 7.21
C LEU A 236 -11.16 -22.25 6.15
N GLU A 237 -11.86 -23.37 6.19
CA GLU A 237 -11.74 -24.43 5.19
C GLU A 237 -11.74 -23.85 3.76
N PRO A 238 -11.02 -24.47 2.82
CA PRO A 238 -11.08 -24.03 1.44
C PRO A 238 -12.55 -24.12 1.02
N VAL A 239 -13.15 -22.96 0.78
CA VAL A 239 -14.44 -22.93 0.09
C VAL A 239 -14.12 -23.43 -1.32
N ASP A 240 -14.46 -24.70 -1.57
CA ASP A 240 -14.56 -25.21 -2.94
C ASP A 240 -15.25 -24.13 -3.75
N ALA A 241 -14.71 -23.87 -4.94
CA ALA A 241 -15.31 -22.97 -5.92
C ALA A 241 -16.65 -23.56 -6.40
N ALA A 242 -17.59 -23.69 -5.45
CA ALA A 242 -18.98 -23.96 -5.72
C ALA A 242 -19.56 -22.70 -6.38
N PRO A 243 -20.36 -22.84 -7.43
CA PRO A 243 -20.77 -21.74 -8.29
C PRO A 243 -21.44 -20.63 -7.47
N MET A 244 -21.14 -19.38 -7.82
CA MET A 244 -21.64 -18.14 -7.21
C MET A 244 -23.18 -18.11 -6.96
N ALA A 245 -23.93 -19.03 -7.56
CA ALA A 245 -25.37 -19.21 -7.34
C ALA A 245 -25.76 -19.80 -5.96
N ALA A 246 -24.83 -20.38 -5.19
CA ALA A 246 -25.12 -20.94 -3.86
C ALA A 246 -24.93 -19.91 -2.73
N ALA A 247 -24.06 -18.92 -2.90
CA ALA A 247 -23.82 -17.85 -1.90
C ALA A 247 -25.02 -16.86 -1.77
N ALA A 248 -25.85 -16.78 -2.78
CA ALA A 248 -27.10 -15.98 -2.76
C ALA A 248 -28.23 -16.61 -1.88
N ARG A 249 -27.99 -17.78 -1.32
CA ARG A 249 -28.98 -18.53 -0.53
C ARG A 249 -28.69 -18.66 0.96
N SER A 250 -27.66 -17.98 1.50
CA SER A 250 -27.51 -17.92 2.95
C SER A 250 -28.63 -17.04 3.54
N GLY A 251 -29.49 -17.65 4.35
CA GLY A 251 -30.67 -17.00 4.93
C GLY A 251 -30.36 -15.74 5.77
N ASP A 252 -29.10 -15.46 6.04
CA ASP A 252 -28.65 -14.29 6.80
C ASP A 252 -28.55 -13.02 5.94
N ALA A 253 -28.20 -13.14 4.65
CA ALA A 253 -28.31 -12.01 3.72
C ALA A 253 -29.79 -11.63 3.50
N VAL A 254 -30.69 -12.63 3.46
CA VAL A 254 -32.13 -12.41 3.35
C VAL A 254 -32.73 -11.85 4.64
N ARG A 255 -32.27 -12.26 5.83
CA ARG A 255 -32.64 -11.67 7.13
C ARG A 255 -32.13 -10.24 7.26
N TYR A 256 -30.90 -9.98 6.84
CA TYR A 256 -30.29 -8.64 6.82
C TYR A 256 -31.07 -7.69 5.88
N LEU A 257 -31.48 -8.17 4.69
CA LEU A 257 -32.28 -7.40 3.74
C LEU A 257 -33.76 -7.29 4.15
N ALA A 258 -34.31 -8.25 4.88
CA ALA A 258 -35.67 -8.18 5.40
C ALA A 258 -35.82 -7.13 6.52
N SER A 259 -34.83 -7.03 7.42
CA SER A 259 -34.79 -5.96 8.43
C SER A 259 -34.57 -4.57 7.81
N ALA A 260 -33.90 -4.51 6.65
CA ALA A 260 -33.68 -3.28 5.90
C ALA A 260 -34.95 -2.77 5.16
N ARG A 261 -35.89 -3.66 4.82
CA ARG A 261 -37.16 -3.27 4.18
C ARG A 261 -38.14 -2.52 5.11
N GLU A 262 -37.98 -2.65 6.42
CA GLU A 262 -38.84 -1.96 7.39
C GLU A 262 -38.36 -0.56 7.79
N ALA A 263 -37.10 -0.21 7.49
CA ALA A 263 -36.54 1.10 7.80
C ALA A 263 -36.73 2.11 6.65
N LYS A 264 -37.98 2.37 6.25
CA LYS A 264 -38.30 3.64 5.58
C LYS A 264 -38.00 4.75 6.60
N ILE A 265 -37.01 5.60 6.34
CA ILE A 265 -36.75 6.80 7.13
C ILE A 265 -38.05 7.60 7.15
N SER A 266 -38.73 7.61 8.29
CA SER A 266 -39.97 8.35 8.44
C SER A 266 -39.62 9.84 8.36
N ARG A 267 -40.55 10.65 7.87
CA ARG A 267 -40.46 12.12 7.95
C ARG A 267 -40.13 12.61 9.37
N ALA A 268 -40.53 11.84 10.40
CA ALA A 268 -40.28 12.11 11.80
C ALA A 268 -38.78 11.99 12.18
N ASP A 269 -38.03 11.08 11.54
CA ASP A 269 -36.59 10.91 11.83
C ASP A 269 -35.76 12.04 11.22
N ARG A 270 -36.17 12.57 10.05
CA ARG A 270 -35.60 13.80 9.47
C ARG A 270 -35.84 15.01 10.36
N THR A 271 -37.02 15.09 10.98
CA THR A 271 -37.39 16.21 11.87
C THR A 271 -36.59 16.16 13.19
N LYS A 272 -36.36 14.97 13.75
CA LYS A 272 -35.49 14.78 14.93
C LYS A 272 -34.03 15.15 14.61
N ARG A 273 -33.56 14.78 13.43
CA ARG A 273 -32.20 15.12 12.97
C ARG A 273 -32.04 16.62 12.73
N SER A 274 -33.00 17.26 12.09
CA SER A 274 -33.07 18.72 11.92
C SER A 274 -33.04 19.45 13.27
N ALA A 275 -33.68 18.91 14.31
CA ALA A 275 -33.66 19.48 15.65
C ALA A 275 -32.27 19.34 16.35
N THR A 276 -31.47 18.32 15.99
CA THR A 276 -30.08 18.16 16.48
C THR A 276 -29.12 19.10 15.75
N LEU A 277 -29.40 19.47 14.51
CA LEU A 277 -28.64 20.44 13.70
C LEU A 277 -28.80 21.90 14.21
N THR A 278 -29.68 22.16 15.16
CA THR A 278 -29.79 23.47 15.83
C THR A 278 -28.61 23.83 16.75
N ARG A 279 -27.71 22.89 17.05
CA ARG A 279 -26.39 23.22 17.61
C ARG A 279 -25.51 23.82 16.51
N ASN A 280 -25.25 25.09 16.62
CA ASN A 280 -24.55 25.94 15.65
C ASN A 280 -23.02 25.62 15.58
N GLU A 281 -22.61 24.36 15.88
CA GLU A 281 -21.22 23.93 15.86
C GLU A 281 -20.81 23.55 14.43
N VAL A 282 -19.77 24.23 13.94
CA VAL A 282 -19.19 24.01 12.63
C VAL A 282 -18.16 22.86 12.71
N ALA A 283 -18.44 21.78 11.98
CA ALA A 283 -17.53 20.64 11.89
C ALA A 283 -16.42 20.88 10.85
N VAL A 284 -16.78 21.42 9.67
CA VAL A 284 -15.83 21.78 8.61
C VAL A 284 -16.11 23.19 8.11
N ASP A 285 -15.05 24.00 8.02
CA ASP A 285 -15.10 25.36 7.46
C ASP A 285 -13.99 25.53 6.44
N VAL A 286 -14.38 25.73 5.18
CA VAL A 286 -13.49 25.95 4.04
C VAL A 286 -13.79 27.35 3.53
N SER A 287 -12.75 28.19 3.45
CA SER A 287 -12.90 29.59 3.04
C SER A 287 -11.89 29.93 1.94
N GLY A 288 -12.40 30.33 0.77
CA GLY A 288 -11.62 30.79 -0.37
C GLY A 288 -10.59 29.77 -0.88
N LEU A 289 -10.94 28.47 -0.83
CA LEU A 289 -10.01 27.40 -1.17
C LEU A 289 -9.65 27.41 -2.64
N TYR A 290 -8.36 27.56 -2.93
CA TYR A 290 -7.80 27.55 -4.28
C TYR A 290 -6.75 26.45 -4.41
N LYS A 291 -6.85 25.66 -5.51
CA LYS A 291 -5.88 24.61 -5.84
C LYS A 291 -5.70 24.52 -7.34
N ALA A 292 -4.43 24.56 -7.79
CA ALA A 292 -4.06 24.31 -9.17
C ALA A 292 -3.04 23.17 -9.28
N TYR A 293 -3.08 22.43 -10.39
CA TYR A 293 -2.05 21.47 -10.77
C TYR A 293 -1.32 22.01 -12.01
N VAL A 294 0.00 22.23 -11.88
CA VAL A 294 0.84 22.88 -12.89
C VAL A 294 0.31 24.27 -13.22
N SER A 295 -0.64 24.41 -14.13
CA SER A 295 -1.25 25.69 -14.52
C SER A 295 -2.78 25.63 -14.62
N GLN A 296 -3.38 24.48 -14.33
CA GLN A 296 -4.83 24.31 -14.43
C GLN A 296 -5.47 24.42 -13.03
N PRO A 297 -6.32 25.42 -12.80
CA PRO A 297 -7.08 25.52 -11.56
C PRO A 297 -8.10 24.38 -11.47
N VAL A 298 -8.13 23.67 -10.34
CA VAL A 298 -9.07 22.59 -10.05
C VAL A 298 -10.06 23.02 -8.98
N LEU A 299 -9.64 23.86 -8.03
CA LEU A 299 -10.51 24.56 -7.10
C LEU A 299 -10.23 26.05 -7.22
N ALA A 300 -11.28 26.86 -7.36
CA ALA A 300 -11.20 28.28 -7.68
C ALA A 300 -12.06 29.11 -6.70
N GLY A 301 -11.57 29.22 -5.43
CA GLY A 301 -12.26 30.02 -4.41
C GLY A 301 -13.49 29.32 -3.83
N VAL A 302 -13.32 28.05 -3.40
CA VAL A 302 -14.42 27.28 -2.81
C VAL A 302 -14.64 27.69 -1.37
N ASP A 303 -15.88 28.04 -1.04
CA ASP A 303 -16.39 28.28 0.32
C ASP A 303 -17.41 27.18 0.68
N LEU A 304 -17.17 26.48 1.80
CA LEU A 304 -18.03 25.39 2.25
C LEU A 304 -18.02 25.30 3.76
N THR A 305 -19.19 25.44 4.37
CA THR A 305 -19.37 25.23 5.82
C THR A 305 -20.26 24.01 6.04
N VAL A 306 -19.82 23.06 6.87
CA VAL A 306 -20.59 21.87 7.25
C VAL A 306 -20.78 21.83 8.75
N ARG A 307 -22.01 21.65 9.20
CA ARG A 307 -22.40 21.60 10.62
C ARG A 307 -22.22 20.21 11.21
N LEU A 308 -22.07 20.13 12.51
CA LEU A 308 -21.98 18.86 13.21
C LEU A 308 -23.28 18.05 13.03
N GLY A 309 -23.18 16.80 12.61
CA GLY A 309 -24.29 15.90 12.30
C GLY A 309 -24.90 16.10 10.91
N GLU A 310 -24.48 17.10 10.14
CA GLU A 310 -24.98 17.35 8.78
C GLU A 310 -24.39 16.35 7.77
N VAL A 311 -25.22 15.90 6.83
CA VAL A 311 -24.79 15.12 5.66
C VAL A 311 -24.89 15.99 4.41
N VAL A 312 -23.74 16.27 3.81
CA VAL A 312 -23.62 17.05 2.58
C VAL A 312 -23.27 16.14 1.41
N ALA A 313 -24.08 16.14 0.36
CA ALA A 313 -23.77 15.46 -0.90
C ALA A 313 -23.07 16.44 -1.88
N LEU A 314 -21.88 16.07 -2.33
CA LEU A 314 -21.15 16.79 -3.38
C LEU A 314 -21.50 16.19 -4.74
N LEU A 315 -22.14 16.97 -5.60
CA LEU A 315 -22.49 16.59 -6.97
C LEU A 315 -21.70 17.44 -7.98
N GLY A 316 -21.65 16.96 -9.21
CA GLY A 316 -21.01 17.67 -10.32
C GLY A 316 -20.30 16.75 -11.30
N PRO A 317 -19.93 17.23 -12.50
CA PRO A 317 -19.28 16.44 -13.53
C PRO A 317 -17.92 15.88 -13.08
N SER A 318 -17.44 14.87 -13.80
CA SER A 318 -16.08 14.35 -13.60
C SER A 318 -15.06 15.46 -13.83
N GLY A 319 -14.04 15.54 -12.97
CA GLY A 319 -13.02 16.60 -13.04
C GLY A 319 -13.43 17.95 -12.43
N SER A 320 -14.63 18.09 -11.83
CA SER A 320 -15.05 19.34 -11.20
C SER A 320 -14.33 19.72 -9.90
N GLY A 321 -13.50 18.80 -9.34
CA GLY A 321 -12.71 19.05 -8.14
C GLY A 321 -13.25 18.39 -6.86
N LYS A 322 -14.32 17.58 -6.91
CA LYS A 322 -14.93 16.93 -5.72
C LYS A 322 -13.91 16.14 -4.88
N SER A 323 -13.21 15.21 -5.49
CA SER A 323 -12.18 14.40 -4.80
C SER A 323 -11.02 15.24 -4.28
N THR A 324 -10.63 16.29 -5.02
CA THR A 324 -9.59 17.23 -4.59
C THR A 324 -10.03 18.01 -3.35
N LEU A 325 -11.29 18.47 -3.32
CA LEU A 325 -11.86 19.15 -2.15
C LEU A 325 -11.84 18.24 -0.91
N LEU A 326 -12.31 16.98 -1.04
CA LEU A 326 -12.28 16.01 0.06
C LEU A 326 -10.84 15.74 0.56
N ARG A 327 -9.87 15.61 -0.35
CA ARG A 327 -8.46 15.41 -0.01
C ARG A 327 -7.83 16.64 0.63
N CYS A 328 -8.23 17.86 0.25
CA CYS A 328 -7.82 19.09 0.93
C CYS A 328 -8.40 19.17 2.34
N ILE A 329 -9.66 18.80 2.55
CA ILE A 329 -10.29 18.80 3.90
C ILE A 329 -9.54 17.85 4.84
N ASN A 330 -9.14 16.66 4.37
CA ASN A 330 -8.29 15.73 5.14
C ASN A 330 -6.79 16.05 5.06
N HIS A 331 -6.42 17.16 4.43
CA HIS A 331 -5.03 17.56 4.21
C HIS A 331 -4.14 16.45 3.60
N LEU A 332 -4.74 15.53 2.81
CA LEU A 332 -3.99 14.60 1.97
C LEU A 332 -3.34 15.31 0.80
N GLU A 333 -3.93 16.41 0.42
CA GLU A 333 -3.47 17.31 -0.62
C GLU A 333 -3.34 18.73 -0.07
N GLY A 334 -2.22 19.39 -0.34
CA GLY A 334 -2.03 20.79 0.00
C GLY A 334 -2.75 21.70 -1.00
N TRP A 335 -3.10 22.90 -0.59
CA TRP A 335 -3.74 23.93 -1.41
C TRP A 335 -2.85 25.16 -1.54
N ASP A 336 -3.15 26.01 -2.53
CA ASP A 336 -2.31 27.14 -2.89
C ASP A 336 -2.78 28.44 -2.20
N ALA A 337 -4.09 28.58 -1.94
CA ALA A 337 -4.67 29.69 -1.16
C ALA A 337 -5.96 29.25 -0.43
N GLY A 338 -6.36 30.03 0.56
CA GLY A 338 -7.55 29.76 1.39
C GLY A 338 -7.24 29.10 2.72
N ILE A 339 -8.30 28.78 3.45
CA ILE A 339 -8.22 28.22 4.80
C ILE A 339 -9.14 27.03 4.91
N VAL A 340 -8.66 25.94 5.49
CA VAL A 340 -9.47 24.77 5.86
C VAL A 340 -9.39 24.59 7.37
N LYS A 341 -10.55 24.51 8.03
CA LYS A 341 -10.66 24.21 9.45
C LYS A 341 -11.54 22.98 9.66
N VAL A 342 -11.16 22.12 10.57
CA VAL A 342 -11.96 20.98 11.01
C VAL A 342 -12.01 20.97 12.54
N GLY A 343 -13.19 20.87 13.11
CA GLY A 343 -13.38 20.99 14.55
C GLY A 343 -12.80 22.29 15.12
N GLY A 344 -12.88 23.40 14.37
CA GLY A 344 -12.32 24.71 14.72
C GLY A 344 -10.80 24.86 14.57
N ARG A 345 -10.05 23.76 14.23
CA ARG A 345 -8.59 23.80 14.03
C ARG A 345 -8.24 24.06 12.57
N ARG A 346 -7.34 25.00 12.32
CA ARG A 346 -6.78 25.25 10.98
C ARG A 346 -5.83 24.12 10.60
N MET A 347 -6.16 23.44 9.50
CA MET A 347 -5.39 22.30 9.00
C MET A 347 -4.06 22.72 8.35
N GLY A 348 -3.00 21.94 8.60
CA GLY A 348 -1.72 22.07 7.92
C GLY A 348 -0.79 23.17 8.43
N PHE A 349 -1.21 23.96 9.41
CA PHE A 349 -0.45 25.11 9.90
C PHE A 349 -0.35 25.12 11.42
N ARG A 350 0.77 25.62 11.95
CA ARG A 350 0.92 25.93 13.36
C ARG A 350 0.14 27.20 13.71
N GLY A 351 -0.07 27.44 15.00
CA GLY A 351 -0.70 28.68 15.49
C GLY A 351 0.03 29.96 15.06
N ASP A 352 1.33 29.86 14.74
CA ASP A 352 2.16 30.97 14.21
C ASP A 352 2.06 31.12 12.67
N GLY A 353 1.21 30.34 11.99
CA GLY A 353 1.01 30.38 10.54
C GLY A 353 2.06 29.63 9.71
N ARG A 354 3.04 28.97 10.33
CA ARG A 354 4.03 28.17 9.61
C ARG A 354 3.47 26.79 9.23
N PRO A 355 3.84 26.25 8.05
CA PRO A 355 3.39 24.91 7.65
C PRO A 355 3.93 23.83 8.59
N LEU A 356 3.12 22.80 8.82
CA LEU A 356 3.49 21.64 9.63
C LEU A 356 4.46 20.71 8.88
N SER A 357 5.30 20.01 9.63
CA SER A 357 6.12 18.93 9.07
C SER A 357 5.25 17.72 8.71
N PRO A 358 5.71 16.81 7.81
CA PRO A 358 4.95 15.61 7.43
C PRO A 358 4.52 14.73 8.61
N ARG A 359 5.36 14.67 9.66
CA ARG A 359 5.04 13.95 10.89
C ARG A 359 3.93 14.65 11.67
N ALA A 360 4.03 15.98 11.83
CA ALA A 360 3.03 16.78 12.54
C ALA A 360 1.68 16.77 11.80
N ILE A 361 1.68 16.75 10.47
CA ILE A 361 0.46 16.58 9.66
C ILE A 361 -0.20 15.23 9.94
N ALA A 362 0.57 14.14 10.05
CA ALA A 362 0.03 12.83 10.38
C ALA A 362 -0.60 12.82 11.80
N GLU A 363 0.10 13.42 12.77
CA GLU A 363 -0.39 13.57 14.14
C GLU A 363 -1.66 14.46 14.19
N GLU A 364 -1.73 15.50 13.37
CA GLU A 364 -2.92 16.34 13.22
C GLU A 364 -4.10 15.56 12.69
N ARG A 365 -3.95 14.80 11.59
CA ARG A 365 -5.02 13.95 11.04
C ARG A 365 -5.54 12.95 12.07
N ALA A 366 -4.66 12.31 12.81
CA ALA A 366 -5.03 11.37 13.86
C ALA A 366 -5.83 12.04 14.99
N SER A 367 -5.54 13.31 15.31
CA SER A 367 -6.14 14.04 16.44
C SER A 367 -7.43 14.76 16.10
N VAL A 368 -7.59 15.22 14.84
CA VAL A 368 -8.76 16.01 14.40
C VAL A 368 -9.98 15.10 14.15
N GLY A 369 -9.76 13.80 13.96
CA GLY A 369 -10.85 12.84 13.85
C GLY A 369 -11.59 12.94 12.51
N VAL A 370 -10.87 12.97 11.39
CA VAL A 370 -11.43 12.88 10.04
C VAL A 370 -11.23 11.47 9.49
N GLY A 371 -12.32 10.76 9.26
CA GLY A 371 -12.31 9.50 8.52
C GLY A 371 -12.40 9.73 7.02
N MET A 372 -11.78 8.88 6.21
CA MET A 372 -11.89 8.96 4.76
C MET A 372 -12.06 7.58 4.13
N VAL A 373 -13.04 7.48 3.25
CA VAL A 373 -13.34 6.31 2.40
C VAL A 373 -13.08 6.73 0.96
N PHE A 374 -12.31 5.93 0.24
CA PHE A 374 -11.88 6.21 -1.13
C PHE A 374 -12.74 5.48 -2.15
N GLN A 375 -12.74 5.96 -3.38
CA GLN A 375 -13.37 5.33 -4.53
C GLN A 375 -12.85 3.91 -4.79
N GLN A 376 -11.52 3.73 -4.77
CA GLN A 376 -10.88 2.44 -4.67
C GLN A 376 -10.74 2.10 -3.19
N PHE A 377 -10.98 0.88 -2.81
CA PHE A 377 -11.06 0.44 -1.40
C PHE A 377 -9.80 0.73 -0.58
N ASN A 378 -8.64 0.74 -1.23
CA ASN A 378 -7.33 1.05 -0.67
C ASN A 378 -7.04 0.25 0.61
N LEU A 379 -7.47 -1.02 0.64
CA LEU A 379 -7.16 -1.92 1.75
C LEU A 379 -5.70 -2.33 1.71
N PHE A 380 -5.15 -2.56 2.89
CA PHE A 380 -3.79 -3.08 3.03
C PHE A 380 -3.81 -4.58 2.66
N GLY A 381 -3.33 -4.91 1.46
CA GLY A 381 -3.51 -6.22 0.84
C GLY A 381 -2.86 -7.39 1.59
N HIS A 382 -1.88 -7.12 2.45
CA HIS A 382 -1.16 -8.11 3.27
C HIS A 382 -1.78 -8.31 4.65
N LEU A 383 -2.85 -7.60 4.98
CA LEU A 383 -3.56 -7.65 6.25
C LEU A 383 -4.96 -8.22 6.04
N THR A 384 -5.47 -8.99 7.02
CA THR A 384 -6.86 -9.45 7.04
C THR A 384 -7.84 -8.29 7.17
N ALA A 385 -9.14 -8.52 6.97
CA ALA A 385 -10.19 -7.52 7.22
C ALA A 385 -10.11 -6.99 8.66
N LEU A 386 -9.97 -7.88 9.64
CA LEU A 386 -9.79 -7.53 11.05
C LEU A 386 -8.55 -6.63 11.26
N GLU A 387 -7.42 -7.02 10.70
CA GLU A 387 -6.17 -6.27 10.86
C GLU A 387 -6.20 -4.92 10.13
N ASN A 388 -6.91 -4.80 9.01
CA ASN A 388 -7.16 -3.53 8.33
C ASN A 388 -7.88 -2.53 9.25
N VAL A 389 -8.84 -3.00 10.06
CA VAL A 389 -9.62 -2.17 10.97
C VAL A 389 -8.89 -1.95 12.31
N ALA A 390 -8.34 -3.01 12.91
CA ALA A 390 -7.67 -2.97 14.21
C ALA A 390 -6.27 -2.31 14.16
N GLY A 391 -5.56 -2.47 13.03
CA GLY A 391 -4.18 -1.99 12.87
C GLY A 391 -4.03 -0.50 13.17
N PRO A 392 -4.77 0.39 12.51
CA PRO A 392 -4.72 1.83 12.77
C PRO A 392 -5.02 2.22 14.22
N LEU A 393 -5.98 1.57 14.88
CA LEU A 393 -6.28 1.80 16.29
C LEU A 393 -5.06 1.55 17.18
N ARG A 394 -4.33 0.48 16.88
CA ARG A 394 -3.13 0.08 17.65
C ARG A 394 -1.92 0.97 17.35
N TRP A 395 -1.68 1.25 16.08
CA TRP A 395 -0.43 1.87 15.63
C TRP A 395 -0.45 3.38 15.71
N VAL A 396 -1.62 3.99 15.50
CA VAL A 396 -1.81 5.46 15.49
C VAL A 396 -2.38 5.94 16.81
N HIS A 397 -3.42 5.27 17.30
CA HIS A 397 -4.15 5.71 18.49
C HIS A 397 -3.68 5.02 19.79
N GLY A 398 -2.71 4.08 19.73
CA GLY A 398 -2.14 3.43 20.91
C GLY A 398 -3.09 2.51 21.68
N VAL A 399 -4.22 2.12 21.07
CA VAL A 399 -5.20 1.22 21.69
C VAL A 399 -4.56 -0.15 21.92
N SER A 400 -4.87 -0.80 23.05
CA SER A 400 -4.39 -2.14 23.34
C SER A 400 -4.84 -3.14 22.26
N ARG A 401 -4.08 -4.22 22.08
CA ARG A 401 -4.39 -5.20 21.03
C ARG A 401 -5.76 -5.82 21.23
N THR A 402 -6.05 -6.26 22.45
CA THR A 402 -7.32 -6.90 22.80
C THR A 402 -8.51 -6.01 22.54
N GLU A 403 -8.41 -4.74 22.92
CA GLU A 403 -9.47 -3.76 22.73
C GLU A 403 -9.63 -3.37 21.26
N ALA A 404 -8.53 -3.20 20.52
CA ALA A 404 -8.58 -2.92 19.09
C ALA A 404 -9.20 -4.07 18.29
N ASP A 405 -8.82 -5.32 18.61
CA ASP A 405 -9.34 -6.50 17.95
C ASP A 405 -10.85 -6.69 18.30
N ARG A 406 -11.27 -6.44 19.55
CA ARG A 406 -12.69 -6.45 19.96
C ARG A 406 -13.50 -5.42 19.17
N ARG A 407 -13.06 -4.16 19.18
CA ARG A 407 -13.74 -3.06 18.47
C ARG A 407 -13.81 -3.30 16.96
N ALA A 408 -12.74 -3.84 16.38
CA ALA A 408 -12.71 -4.16 14.96
C ALA A 408 -13.71 -5.28 14.60
N ARG A 409 -13.87 -6.32 15.46
CA ARG A 409 -14.88 -7.38 15.24
C ARG A 409 -16.29 -6.80 15.30
N GLU A 410 -16.60 -6.00 16.30
CA GLU A 410 -17.91 -5.33 16.44
C GLU A 410 -18.24 -4.47 15.21
N LEU A 411 -17.26 -3.73 14.68
CA LEU A 411 -17.45 -2.92 13.48
C LEU A 411 -17.64 -3.78 12.23
N LEU A 412 -16.89 -4.88 12.10
CA LEU A 412 -17.08 -5.81 10.98
C LEU A 412 -18.44 -6.51 11.04
N GLU A 413 -18.92 -6.88 12.22
CA GLU A 413 -20.27 -7.41 12.41
C GLU A 413 -21.34 -6.37 12.01
N ARG A 414 -21.18 -5.10 12.41
CA ARG A 414 -22.09 -4.00 12.03
C ARG A 414 -22.17 -3.78 10.53
N VAL A 415 -21.09 -4.01 9.78
CA VAL A 415 -21.11 -3.93 8.31
C VAL A 415 -21.40 -5.28 7.64
N GLY A 416 -21.83 -6.30 8.40
CA GLY A 416 -22.21 -7.63 7.90
C GLY A 416 -21.04 -8.49 7.43
N LEU A 417 -19.86 -8.35 8.06
CA LEU A 417 -18.62 -9.06 7.70
C LEU A 417 -17.97 -9.80 8.88
N GLY A 418 -18.73 -10.13 9.94
CA GLY A 418 -18.20 -10.82 11.11
C GLY A 418 -17.50 -12.14 10.76
N GLU A 419 -18.11 -12.97 9.92
CA GLU A 419 -17.55 -14.25 9.46
C GLU A 419 -16.36 -14.10 8.49
N ARG A 420 -16.15 -12.92 7.92
CA ARG A 420 -15.06 -12.60 6.99
C ARG A 420 -13.91 -11.84 7.64
N ALA A 421 -13.89 -11.72 8.96
CA ALA A 421 -12.89 -10.95 9.70
C ALA A 421 -11.44 -11.39 9.40
N ASP A 422 -11.21 -12.68 9.23
CA ASP A 422 -9.89 -13.23 8.96
C ASP A 422 -9.55 -13.36 7.46
N ALA A 423 -10.46 -12.93 6.57
CA ALA A 423 -10.22 -12.96 5.12
C ALA A 423 -9.25 -11.85 4.68
N LEU A 424 -8.39 -12.16 3.71
CA LEU A 424 -7.55 -11.16 3.04
C LEU A 424 -8.37 -10.38 1.99
N PRO A 425 -8.02 -9.12 1.69
CA PRO A 425 -8.77 -8.28 0.74
C PRO A 425 -9.06 -8.95 -0.60
N ARG A 426 -8.11 -9.70 -1.16
CA ARG A 426 -8.27 -10.41 -2.44
C ARG A 426 -9.31 -11.55 -2.42
N HIS A 427 -9.68 -12.02 -1.23
CA HIS A 427 -10.73 -13.04 -1.04
C HIS A 427 -12.11 -12.43 -0.72
N LEU A 428 -12.23 -11.11 -0.81
CA LEU A 428 -13.44 -10.34 -0.58
C LEU A 428 -13.97 -9.77 -1.89
N SER A 429 -15.29 -9.76 -2.08
CA SER A 429 -15.92 -9.05 -3.19
C SER A 429 -15.70 -7.54 -3.07
N GLY A 430 -15.88 -6.79 -4.17
CA GLY A 430 -15.73 -5.33 -4.16
C GLY A 430 -16.58 -4.65 -3.08
N GLY A 431 -17.85 -5.04 -2.95
CA GLY A 431 -18.74 -4.52 -1.91
C GLY A 431 -18.29 -4.89 -0.49
N GLN A 432 -17.74 -6.11 -0.30
CA GLN A 432 -17.16 -6.50 1.00
C GLN A 432 -15.91 -5.68 1.30
N GLN A 433 -15.03 -5.47 0.33
CA GLN A 433 -13.83 -4.63 0.49
C GLN A 433 -14.21 -3.19 0.87
N GLN A 434 -15.22 -2.63 0.23
CA GLN A 434 -15.70 -1.27 0.56
C GLN A 434 -16.26 -1.19 1.97
N ARG A 435 -17.02 -2.20 2.40
CA ARG A 435 -17.54 -2.26 3.78
C ARG A 435 -16.42 -2.38 4.82
N VAL A 436 -15.34 -3.11 4.52
CA VAL A 436 -14.12 -3.11 5.37
C VAL A 436 -13.46 -1.73 5.39
N ALA A 437 -13.38 -1.03 4.23
CA ALA A 437 -12.81 0.32 4.17
C ALA A 437 -13.64 1.32 4.99
N ILE A 438 -14.97 1.22 4.96
CA ILE A 438 -15.86 2.01 5.82
C ILE A 438 -15.61 1.68 7.29
N ALA A 439 -15.60 0.40 7.69
CA ALA A 439 -15.33 -0.02 9.06
C ALA A 439 -13.98 0.51 9.56
N ARG A 440 -12.94 0.47 8.72
CA ARG A 440 -11.62 1.03 9.01
C ARG A 440 -11.66 2.54 9.22
N ALA A 441 -12.41 3.27 8.40
CA ALA A 441 -12.50 4.72 8.49
C ALA A 441 -13.25 5.20 9.74
N ILE A 442 -14.26 4.45 10.19
CA ILE A 442 -15.04 4.79 11.40
C ILE A 442 -14.43 4.24 12.71
N ALA A 443 -13.46 3.31 12.62
CA ALA A 443 -12.87 2.69 13.79
C ALA A 443 -12.28 3.68 14.82
N PRO A 444 -11.59 4.77 14.41
CA PRO A 444 -11.10 5.79 15.35
C PRO A 444 -12.20 6.66 15.97
N ASN A 445 -13.46 6.48 15.62
CA ASN A 445 -14.59 7.32 15.99
C ASN A 445 -14.45 8.77 15.50
N PRO A 446 -14.40 8.98 14.17
CA PRO A 446 -14.18 10.30 13.60
C PRO A 446 -15.36 11.23 13.85
N SER A 447 -15.09 12.54 13.97
CA SER A 447 -16.13 13.59 14.03
C SER A 447 -16.74 13.89 12.64
N VAL A 448 -15.95 13.65 11.57
CA VAL A 448 -16.37 13.86 10.18
C VAL A 448 -15.91 12.66 9.34
N LEU A 449 -16.80 12.13 8.50
CA LEU A 449 -16.52 11.09 7.53
C LEU A 449 -16.61 11.64 6.12
N LEU A 450 -15.50 11.55 5.38
CA LEU A 450 -15.42 11.92 3.97
C LEU A 450 -15.54 10.66 3.11
N LEU A 451 -16.45 10.66 2.15
CA LEU A 451 -16.66 9.53 1.25
C LEU A 451 -16.48 10.01 -0.21
N ASP A 452 -15.44 9.51 -0.87
CA ASP A 452 -15.12 9.85 -2.25
C ASP A 452 -15.64 8.74 -3.18
N GLU A 453 -16.81 8.96 -3.77
CA GLU A 453 -17.50 8.04 -4.69
C GLU A 453 -17.53 6.58 -4.20
N PRO A 454 -18.09 6.29 -3.02
CA PRO A 454 -17.94 5.01 -2.33
C PRO A 454 -18.54 3.80 -3.07
N THR A 455 -19.28 4.01 -4.15
CA THR A 455 -19.94 2.93 -4.91
C THR A 455 -19.53 2.85 -6.37
N SER A 456 -18.70 3.76 -6.88
CA SER A 456 -18.36 3.83 -8.32
C SER A 456 -17.52 2.66 -8.84
N ALA A 457 -16.78 1.98 -7.95
CA ALA A 457 -15.97 0.80 -8.28
C ALA A 457 -16.69 -0.53 -8.02
N LEU A 458 -18.01 -0.52 -7.84
CA LEU A 458 -18.82 -1.69 -7.49
C LEU A 458 -19.74 -2.10 -8.62
N ASP A 459 -19.97 -3.40 -8.70
CA ASP A 459 -21.04 -3.95 -9.53
C ASP A 459 -22.42 -3.44 -9.01
N PRO A 460 -23.39 -3.18 -9.90
CA PRO A 460 -24.69 -2.61 -9.52
C PRO A 460 -25.44 -3.38 -8.43
N GLU A 461 -25.27 -4.70 -8.38
CA GLU A 461 -25.89 -5.58 -7.37
C GLU A 461 -25.35 -5.32 -5.95
N LEU A 462 -24.08 -4.90 -5.83
CA LEU A 462 -23.39 -4.68 -4.55
C LEU A 462 -23.54 -3.24 -4.03
N VAL A 463 -23.99 -2.31 -4.86
CA VAL A 463 -24.15 -0.90 -4.52
C VAL A 463 -25.10 -0.70 -3.33
N ASN A 464 -26.25 -1.39 -3.35
CA ASN A 464 -27.27 -1.23 -2.32
C ASN A 464 -26.78 -1.63 -0.92
N GLU A 465 -25.94 -2.67 -0.80
CA GLU A 465 -25.39 -3.11 0.48
C GLU A 465 -24.49 -2.03 1.11
N VAL A 466 -23.68 -1.35 0.30
CA VAL A 466 -22.77 -0.30 0.76
C VAL A 466 -23.56 0.97 1.11
N LEU A 467 -24.53 1.35 0.28
CA LEU A 467 -25.39 2.51 0.55
C LEU A 467 -26.19 2.34 1.84
N GLU A 468 -26.67 1.12 2.14
CA GLU A 468 -27.39 0.84 3.38
C GLU A 468 -26.49 1.01 4.62
N VAL A 469 -25.22 0.58 4.56
CA VAL A 469 -24.25 0.84 5.63
C VAL A 469 -24.06 2.34 5.84
N ILE A 470 -23.87 3.11 4.77
CA ILE A 470 -23.68 4.56 4.85
C ILE A 470 -24.95 5.24 5.42
N ARG A 471 -26.14 4.79 5.01
CA ARG A 471 -27.42 5.27 5.53
C ARG A 471 -27.52 5.08 7.05
N ARG A 472 -27.18 3.90 7.57
CA ARG A 472 -27.19 3.62 9.01
C ARG A 472 -26.24 4.53 9.77
N LEU A 473 -25.03 4.71 9.28
CA LEU A 473 -24.07 5.63 9.90
C LEU A 473 -24.57 7.08 9.92
N ALA A 474 -25.30 7.49 8.88
CA ALA A 474 -25.89 8.82 8.80
C ALA A 474 -27.04 9.01 9.77
N VAL A 475 -27.96 8.03 9.87
CA VAL A 475 -29.24 8.16 10.58
C VAL A 475 -29.14 7.70 12.02
N GLU A 476 -28.55 6.53 12.26
CA GLU A 476 -28.49 5.92 13.60
C GLU A 476 -27.37 6.54 14.45
N ASP A 477 -26.17 6.76 13.84
CA ASP A 477 -25.02 7.29 14.56
C ASP A 477 -24.95 8.84 14.52
N GLY A 478 -25.74 9.50 13.67
CA GLY A 478 -25.72 10.96 13.53
C GLY A 478 -24.38 11.51 13.06
N LEU A 479 -23.60 10.74 12.31
CA LEU A 479 -22.25 11.08 11.90
C LEU A 479 -22.27 12.20 10.86
N THR A 480 -21.43 13.22 11.05
CA THR A 480 -21.21 14.28 10.04
C THR A 480 -20.57 13.68 8.81
N MET A 481 -21.12 13.90 7.62
CA MET A 481 -20.60 13.31 6.39
C MET A 481 -20.52 14.31 5.24
N ILE A 482 -19.47 14.18 4.43
CA ILE A 482 -19.37 14.83 3.11
C ILE A 482 -19.18 13.70 2.09
N ILE A 483 -20.15 13.53 1.20
CA ILE A 483 -20.24 12.38 0.29
C ILE A 483 -20.20 12.88 -1.16
N SER A 484 -19.13 12.56 -1.90
CA SER A 484 -19.13 12.69 -3.35
C SER A 484 -19.85 11.47 -3.94
N THR A 485 -20.89 11.68 -4.74
CA THR A 485 -21.69 10.57 -5.30
C THR A 485 -22.33 10.95 -6.64
N HIS A 486 -22.59 9.93 -7.45
CA HIS A 486 -23.43 10.01 -8.64
C HIS A 486 -24.82 9.39 -8.42
N GLN A 487 -25.10 8.87 -7.23
CA GLN A 487 -26.37 8.23 -6.87
C GLN A 487 -27.38 9.28 -6.37
N LEU A 488 -28.16 9.88 -7.30
CA LEU A 488 -29.08 10.97 -6.99
C LEU A 488 -30.17 10.56 -5.99
N ARG A 489 -30.74 9.34 -6.13
CA ARG A 489 -31.75 8.83 -5.19
C ARG A 489 -31.22 8.72 -3.77
N PHE A 490 -29.99 8.19 -3.64
CA PHE A 490 -29.34 8.08 -2.34
C PHE A 490 -29.05 9.45 -1.73
N ALA A 491 -28.59 10.42 -2.55
CA ALA A 491 -28.38 11.79 -2.10
C ALA A 491 -29.68 12.42 -1.60
N ASP A 492 -30.81 12.23 -2.30
CA ASP A 492 -32.13 12.73 -1.87
C ASP A 492 -32.63 12.07 -0.58
N GLU A 493 -32.31 10.78 -0.38
CA GLU A 493 -32.75 10.04 0.81
C GLU A 493 -31.93 10.36 2.06
N VAL A 494 -30.61 10.61 1.93
CA VAL A 494 -29.67 10.64 3.06
C VAL A 494 -29.09 12.02 3.33
N ALA A 495 -28.87 12.84 2.28
CA ALA A 495 -28.27 14.14 2.45
C ALA A 495 -29.26 15.19 2.96
N ASP A 496 -28.80 16.02 3.88
CA ASP A 496 -29.53 17.20 4.34
C ASP A 496 -29.41 18.34 3.32
N ARG A 497 -28.21 18.46 2.70
CA ARG A 497 -27.88 19.50 1.73
C ARG A 497 -27.09 18.92 0.56
N VAL A 498 -27.34 19.46 -0.62
CA VAL A 498 -26.58 19.21 -1.84
C VAL A 498 -25.76 20.44 -2.17
N VAL A 499 -24.51 20.20 -2.55
CA VAL A 499 -23.56 21.20 -3.06
C VAL A 499 -23.12 20.77 -4.45
N PHE A 500 -23.38 21.61 -5.44
CA PHE A 500 -23.03 21.33 -6.84
C PHE A 500 -21.75 22.06 -7.23
N LEU A 501 -20.71 21.27 -7.55
CA LEU A 501 -19.40 21.76 -7.92
C LEU A 501 -19.21 21.68 -9.45
N SER A 502 -18.87 22.80 -10.07
CA SER A 502 -18.56 22.87 -11.51
C SER A 502 -17.47 23.90 -11.79
N GLY A 503 -16.51 23.56 -12.68
CA GLY A 503 -15.41 24.45 -13.01
C GLY A 503 -14.56 24.88 -11.82
N GLY A 504 -14.47 24.03 -10.78
CA GLY A 504 -13.71 24.31 -9.56
C GLY A 504 -14.41 25.21 -8.53
N SER A 505 -15.66 25.60 -8.76
CA SER A 505 -16.43 26.47 -7.86
C SER A 505 -17.78 25.85 -7.51
N ILE A 506 -18.34 26.22 -6.36
CA ILE A 506 -19.71 25.87 -5.98
C ILE A 506 -20.63 26.81 -6.75
N ILE A 507 -21.49 26.25 -7.61
CA ILE A 507 -22.41 27.04 -8.45
C ILE A 507 -23.84 26.97 -7.93
N GLU A 508 -24.17 25.98 -7.08
CA GLU A 508 -25.46 25.85 -6.46
C GLU A 508 -25.35 25.07 -5.16
N GLU A 509 -26.07 25.49 -4.12
CA GLU A 509 -26.22 24.76 -2.88
C GLU A 509 -27.59 25.01 -2.26
N GLY A 510 -28.11 24.01 -1.55
CA GLY A 510 -29.41 24.10 -0.87
C GLY A 510 -29.85 22.76 -0.29
N PRO A 511 -31.07 22.72 0.29
CA PRO A 511 -31.69 21.48 0.77
C PRO A 511 -31.69 20.42 -0.32
N ALA A 512 -31.33 19.17 0.01
CA ALA A 512 -31.09 18.11 -0.98
C ALA A 512 -32.29 17.93 -1.92
N HIS A 513 -33.50 17.82 -1.38
CA HIS A 513 -34.70 17.64 -2.17
C HIS A 513 -34.98 18.82 -3.12
N GLU A 514 -34.75 20.07 -2.67
CA GLU A 514 -34.98 21.27 -3.50
C GLU A 514 -34.02 21.32 -4.69
N VAL A 515 -32.73 21.16 -4.45
CA VAL A 515 -31.69 21.21 -5.52
C VAL A 515 -31.87 20.05 -6.51
N LEU A 516 -32.27 18.88 -6.06
CA LEU A 516 -32.41 17.70 -6.93
C LEU A 516 -33.69 17.73 -7.75
N THR A 517 -34.79 18.33 -7.25
CA THR A 517 -36.09 18.37 -7.95
C THR A 517 -36.34 19.67 -8.72
N ASN A 518 -35.80 20.78 -8.23
CA ASN A 518 -36.02 22.12 -8.81
C ASN A 518 -34.72 22.95 -8.81
N PRO A 519 -33.70 22.52 -9.58
CA PRO A 519 -32.44 23.22 -9.64
C PRO A 519 -32.61 24.63 -10.23
N ARG A 520 -31.96 25.63 -9.61
CA ARG A 520 -32.01 27.03 -10.05
C ARG A 520 -30.93 27.33 -11.11
N ASN A 521 -29.83 26.62 -11.07
CA ASN A 521 -28.73 26.82 -12.02
C ASN A 521 -28.93 25.93 -13.26
N PRO A 522 -28.84 26.50 -14.48
CA PRO A 522 -29.02 25.75 -15.73
C PRO A 522 -28.00 24.60 -15.90
N ILE A 523 -26.77 24.75 -15.39
CA ILE A 523 -25.73 23.69 -15.45
C ILE A 523 -26.13 22.52 -14.57
N THR A 524 -26.63 22.79 -13.35
CA THR A 524 -27.15 21.77 -12.43
C THR A 524 -28.35 21.05 -13.08
N ALA A 525 -29.31 21.79 -13.63
CA ALA A 525 -30.49 21.22 -14.27
C ALA A 525 -30.10 20.28 -15.43
N ARG A 526 -29.18 20.71 -16.30
CA ARG A 526 -28.68 19.89 -17.40
C ARG A 526 -27.98 18.63 -16.92
N PHE A 527 -27.15 18.73 -15.88
CA PHE A 527 -26.45 17.57 -15.30
C PHE A 527 -27.45 16.55 -14.75
N LEU A 528 -28.44 16.99 -13.97
CA LEU A 528 -29.44 16.12 -13.40
C LEU A 528 -30.30 15.44 -14.46
N SER A 529 -30.71 16.14 -15.51
CA SER A 529 -31.47 15.57 -16.63
C SER A 529 -30.70 14.45 -17.37
N VAL A 530 -29.39 14.62 -17.58
CA VAL A 530 -28.54 13.58 -18.18
C VAL A 530 -28.44 12.34 -17.27
N MET A 531 -28.21 12.56 -15.98
CA MET A 531 -28.10 11.47 -15.00
C MET A 531 -29.42 10.72 -14.78
N GLU A 532 -30.57 11.35 -15.07
CA GLU A 532 -31.88 10.70 -15.05
C GLU A 532 -32.19 9.90 -16.31
N ALA A 533 -31.73 10.39 -17.46
CA ALA A 533 -31.90 9.74 -18.77
C ALA A 533 -31.08 8.45 -18.91
N ASP A 534 -29.93 8.36 -18.24
CA ASP A 534 -29.02 7.18 -18.23
C ASP A 534 -29.57 6.00 -17.39
N LYS A 535 -30.78 6.06 -16.87
CA LYS A 535 -31.41 4.93 -16.17
C LYS A 535 -31.79 3.86 -17.19
N PRO A 536 -31.33 2.60 -17.05
CA PRO A 536 -31.88 1.51 -17.84
C PRO A 536 -33.39 1.45 -17.57
N THR A 537 -34.19 1.62 -18.61
CA THR A 537 -35.64 1.37 -18.59
C THR A 537 -35.84 -0.11 -18.27
N VAL A 538 -36.12 -0.41 -17.02
CA VAL A 538 -36.66 -1.73 -16.65
C VAL A 538 -38.03 -1.79 -17.27
N ALA A 539 -38.20 -2.50 -18.38
CA ALA A 539 -39.48 -2.81 -18.96
C ALA A 539 -40.34 -3.49 -17.87
N PRO A 540 -41.61 -3.08 -17.71
CA PRO A 540 -42.51 -3.80 -16.81
C PRO A 540 -42.71 -5.21 -17.31
N ALA A 541 -42.44 -6.20 -16.43
CA ALA A 541 -42.74 -7.62 -16.66
C ALA A 541 -44.25 -7.88 -16.55
#